data_3cf48e26215580d1a4857097e21b7a0c
#
_entry.id   3cf48e26215580d1a4857097e21b7a0c
#
_cell.length_a   1.000
_cell.length_b   1.000
_cell.length_c   1.000
_cell.angle_alpha   90.00
_cell.angle_beta   90.00
_cell.angle_gamma   90.00
#
_symmetry.space_group_name_H-M   'P 1'
#
loop_
_entity.id
_entity.type
_entity.pdbx_description
1 polymer ?
#
loop_
_entity_poly.entity_id
_entity_poly.type
_entity_poly.pdbx_seq_one_letter_code
_entity_poly.pdbx_strand_id
1 'polypeptide(L)'
;MKSSVLHSLMKALNFLANSVLPLFFWTFLIFGFDSPVVAFLTIIAAAIHELGHLLGGACAGSARLRAHLSGFRIRLGSFGYERDIIALAAGPLTNLAVYTVTLLFGGAMGGYVSLFGYVNLMTALSNLLPAPGYDGYGIIKKLLEARELERGLIALDRVSFAVCAILTLLSLYLLLRYGEGYWIFGVFFLMMAGKIKDCVKRDILRE
;
A
#
# COMPACT_ATOMS: atom_id res chain seq x y z
N MET A 1 -26.62 -24.49 16.84
CA MET A 1 -26.35 -24.87 15.44
C MET A 1 -26.17 -23.66 14.50
N LYS A 2 -27.05 -22.64 14.49
CA LYS A 2 -26.90 -21.44 13.62
C LYS A 2 -25.62 -20.60 13.85
N SER A 3 -25.16 -20.50 15.11
CA SER A 3 -23.96 -19.69 15.47
C SER A 3 -22.63 -20.30 14.95
N SER A 4 -22.50 -21.63 14.96
CA SER A 4 -21.30 -22.32 14.49
C SER A 4 -21.13 -22.26 12.97
N VAL A 5 -22.25 -22.34 12.23
CA VAL A 5 -22.24 -22.22 10.75
C VAL A 5 -21.87 -20.81 10.36
N LEU A 6 -22.44 -19.78 11.00
CA LEU A 6 -22.11 -18.37 10.74
C LEU A 6 -20.63 -18.08 11.03
N HIS A 7 -20.10 -18.61 12.13
CA HIS A 7 -18.69 -18.47 12.48
C HIS A 7 -17.75 -19.13 11.44
N SER A 8 -18.10 -20.33 10.97
CA SER A 8 -17.35 -21.02 9.92
C SER A 8 -17.40 -20.28 8.57
N LEU A 9 -18.57 -19.73 8.25
CA LEU A 9 -18.76 -18.90 7.04
C LEU A 9 -17.91 -17.64 7.10
N MET A 10 -17.90 -16.94 8.24
CA MET A 10 -17.05 -15.76 8.44
C MET A 10 -15.55 -16.08 8.36
N LYS A 11 -15.10 -17.22 8.89
CA LYS A 11 -13.71 -17.68 8.75
C LYS A 11 -13.36 -17.97 7.30
N ALA A 12 -14.24 -18.64 6.55
CA ALA A 12 -14.04 -18.92 5.13
C ALA A 12 -14.01 -17.63 4.29
N LEU A 13 -14.92 -16.69 4.54
CA LEU A 13 -14.95 -15.38 3.89
C LEU A 13 -13.69 -14.56 4.21
N ASN A 14 -13.24 -14.57 5.45
CA ASN A 14 -12.00 -13.89 5.83
C ASN A 14 -10.77 -14.55 5.20
N PHE A 15 -10.74 -15.87 5.08
CA PHE A 15 -9.67 -16.58 4.39
C PHE A 15 -9.66 -16.25 2.90
N LEU A 16 -10.83 -16.27 2.23
CA LEU A 16 -10.97 -15.87 0.82
C LEU A 16 -10.53 -14.42 0.61
N ALA A 17 -11.01 -13.50 1.45
CA ALA A 17 -10.68 -12.08 1.33
C ALA A 17 -9.19 -11.78 1.60
N ASN A 18 -8.57 -12.50 2.52
CA ASN A 18 -7.19 -12.20 2.96
C ASN A 18 -6.11 -13.01 2.23
N SER A 19 -6.47 -14.11 1.57
CA SER A 19 -5.49 -14.99 0.92
C SER A 19 -5.75 -15.16 -0.58
N VAL A 20 -6.97 -15.42 -0.98
CA VAL A 20 -7.30 -15.71 -2.39
C VAL A 20 -7.45 -14.43 -3.20
N LEU A 21 -8.13 -13.43 -2.66
CA LEU A 21 -8.35 -12.15 -3.35
C LEU A 21 -7.03 -11.40 -3.66
N PRO A 22 -6.08 -11.27 -2.71
CA PRO A 22 -4.77 -10.70 -3.00
C PRO A 22 -3.98 -11.51 -4.04
N LEU A 23 -4.01 -12.85 -3.96
CA LEU A 23 -3.34 -13.70 -4.93
C LEU A 23 -3.94 -13.52 -6.34
N PHE A 24 -5.27 -13.46 -6.44
CA PHE A 24 -5.98 -13.21 -7.70
C PHE A 24 -5.66 -11.82 -8.23
N PHE A 25 -5.61 -10.81 -7.35
CA PHE A 25 -5.24 -9.45 -7.69
C PHE A 25 -3.82 -9.37 -8.25
N TRP A 26 -2.85 -10.00 -7.60
CA TRP A 26 -1.46 -10.03 -8.08
C TRP A 26 -1.29 -10.82 -9.38
N THR A 27 -1.99 -11.94 -9.52
CA THR A 27 -2.00 -12.71 -10.78
C THR A 27 -2.59 -11.86 -11.91
N PHE A 28 -3.72 -11.19 -11.67
CA PHE A 28 -4.36 -10.30 -12.63
C PHE A 28 -3.46 -9.09 -12.97
N LEU A 29 -2.74 -8.56 -11.98
CA LEU A 29 -1.77 -7.48 -12.15
C LEU A 29 -0.61 -7.91 -13.06
N ILE A 30 -0.08 -9.12 -12.88
CA ILE A 30 0.98 -9.71 -13.72
C ILE A 30 0.50 -9.85 -15.17
N PHE A 31 -0.72 -10.33 -15.38
CA PHE A 31 -1.30 -10.49 -16.73
C PHE A 31 -1.84 -9.18 -17.32
N GLY A 32 -2.08 -8.16 -16.50
CA GLY A 32 -2.58 -6.85 -16.92
C GLY A 32 -1.47 -5.85 -17.29
N PHE A 33 -0.21 -6.16 -17.02
CA PHE A 33 0.91 -5.36 -17.51
C PHE A 33 1.20 -5.70 -18.98
N ASP A 34 1.33 -4.69 -19.83
CA ASP A 34 1.73 -4.87 -21.24
C ASP A 34 3.13 -5.46 -21.38
N SER A 35 3.96 -5.37 -20.30
CA SER A 35 5.30 -5.93 -20.25
C SER A 35 5.49 -6.88 -19.07
N PRO A 36 5.70 -8.19 -19.29
CA PRO A 36 6.02 -9.15 -18.24
C PRO A 36 7.28 -8.78 -17.44
N VAL A 37 8.22 -8.09 -18.07
CA VAL A 37 9.44 -7.60 -17.42
C VAL A 37 9.11 -6.56 -16.36
N VAL A 38 8.26 -5.56 -16.70
CA VAL A 38 7.83 -4.53 -15.74
C VAL A 38 7.07 -5.17 -14.58
N ALA A 39 6.18 -6.13 -14.86
CA ALA A 39 5.46 -6.86 -13.83
C ALA A 39 6.42 -7.58 -12.86
N PHE A 40 7.40 -8.30 -13.38
CA PHE A 40 8.39 -9.01 -12.59
C PHE A 40 9.24 -8.05 -11.74
N LEU A 41 9.71 -6.95 -12.32
CA LEU A 41 10.47 -5.92 -11.62
C LEU A 41 9.65 -5.25 -10.52
N THR A 42 8.34 -5.05 -10.74
CA THR A 42 7.41 -4.49 -9.75
C THR A 42 7.23 -5.44 -8.56
N ILE A 43 7.13 -6.75 -8.80
CA ILE A 43 7.05 -7.75 -7.73
C ILE A 43 8.33 -7.73 -6.87
N ILE A 44 9.50 -7.65 -7.50
CA ILE A 44 10.78 -7.57 -6.77
C ILE A 44 10.85 -6.26 -5.98
N ALA A 45 10.47 -5.12 -6.56
CA ALA A 45 10.46 -3.84 -5.88
C ALA A 45 9.50 -3.84 -4.67
N ALA A 46 8.32 -4.47 -4.80
CA ALA A 46 7.39 -4.66 -3.69
C ALA A 46 7.96 -5.57 -2.59
N ALA A 47 8.64 -6.65 -2.95
CA ALA A 47 9.30 -7.52 -1.96
C ALA A 47 10.42 -6.79 -1.20
N ILE A 48 11.22 -5.98 -1.89
CA ILE A 48 12.25 -5.12 -1.29
C ILE A 48 11.62 -4.10 -0.35
N HIS A 49 10.50 -3.51 -0.73
CA HIS A 49 9.74 -2.59 0.09
C HIS A 49 9.29 -3.22 1.42
N GLU A 50 8.65 -4.39 1.35
CA GLU A 50 8.22 -5.13 2.56
C GLU A 50 9.40 -5.57 3.43
N LEU A 51 10.52 -5.96 2.82
CA LEU A 51 11.76 -6.25 3.54
C LEU A 51 12.30 -5.01 4.26
N GLY A 52 12.17 -3.82 3.66
CA GLY A 52 12.50 -2.54 4.28
C GLY A 52 11.73 -2.33 5.58
N HIS A 53 10.42 -2.59 5.61
CA HIS A 53 9.61 -2.52 6.82
C HIS A 53 10.08 -3.49 7.91
N LEU A 54 10.43 -4.72 7.54
CA LEU A 54 10.96 -5.71 8.48
C LEU A 54 12.28 -5.25 9.09
N LEU A 55 13.21 -4.77 8.27
CA LEU A 55 14.50 -4.28 8.72
C LEU A 55 14.35 -3.03 9.61
N GLY A 56 13.51 -2.07 9.20
CA GLY A 56 13.22 -0.88 9.99
C GLY A 56 12.59 -1.21 11.34
N GLY A 57 11.64 -2.13 11.37
CA GLY A 57 11.05 -2.63 12.62
C GLY A 57 12.06 -3.34 13.52
N ALA A 58 12.95 -4.16 12.95
CA ALA A 58 14.01 -4.84 13.70
C ALA A 58 15.03 -3.84 14.27
N CYS A 59 15.47 -2.85 13.48
CA CYS A 59 16.39 -1.80 13.92
C CYS A 59 15.77 -0.89 14.99
N ALA A 60 14.46 -0.69 14.97
CA ALA A 60 13.74 0.05 16.02
C ALA A 60 13.63 -0.71 17.36
N GLY A 61 14.27 -1.89 17.48
CA GLY A 61 14.36 -2.64 18.74
C GLY A 61 13.09 -3.40 19.11
N SER A 62 12.31 -3.81 18.14
CA SER A 62 11.15 -4.67 18.36
C SER A 62 11.59 -6.12 18.55
N ALA A 63 11.77 -6.54 19.82
CA ALA A 63 12.10 -7.92 20.16
C ALA A 63 10.95 -8.92 19.86
N ARG A 64 9.79 -8.46 19.42
CA ARG A 64 8.62 -9.27 19.09
C ARG A 64 8.01 -8.82 17.77
N LEU A 65 8.68 -9.15 16.68
CA LEU A 65 8.09 -9.04 15.34
C LEU A 65 6.89 -10.01 15.25
N ARG A 66 5.68 -9.49 15.43
CA ARG A 66 4.47 -10.20 15.02
C ARG A 66 4.17 -9.78 13.58
N ALA A 67 4.87 -10.38 12.64
CA ALA A 67 4.54 -10.24 11.25
C ALA A 67 3.28 -11.08 10.97
N HIS A 68 2.16 -10.42 10.70
CA HIS A 68 0.99 -11.07 10.11
C HIS A 68 1.08 -10.90 8.59
N LEU A 69 1.33 -12.00 7.89
CA LEU A 69 1.16 -12.05 6.45
C LEU A 69 -0.35 -11.90 6.16
N SER A 70 -0.78 -10.69 5.86
CA SER A 70 -2.10 -10.41 5.34
C SER A 70 -1.97 -10.07 3.87
N GLY A 71 -2.02 -11.09 3.02
CA GLY A 71 -1.66 -10.97 1.61
C GLY A 71 -0.15 -10.78 1.45
N PHE A 72 0.25 -9.84 0.56
CA PHE A 72 1.66 -9.47 0.36
C PHE A 72 2.15 -8.33 1.29
N ARG A 73 1.37 -7.99 2.32
CA ARG A 73 1.74 -6.96 3.30
C ARG A 73 2.10 -7.56 4.63
N ILE A 74 3.25 -7.17 5.14
CA ILE A 74 3.68 -7.49 6.49
C ILE A 74 3.09 -6.43 7.42
N ARG A 75 2.21 -6.86 8.33
CA ARG A 75 1.71 -5.98 9.39
C ARG A 75 2.58 -6.17 10.62
N LEU A 76 3.36 -5.15 10.94
CA LEU A 76 4.10 -5.07 12.20
C LEU A 76 3.13 -4.79 13.35
N GLY A 77 3.37 -5.40 14.51
CA GLY A 77 2.66 -5.03 15.74
C GLY A 77 2.99 -3.57 16.12
N SER A 78 2.11 -2.89 16.88
CA SER A 78 2.40 -1.55 17.39
C SER A 78 3.45 -1.60 18.50
N PHE A 79 4.52 -0.80 18.38
CA PHE A 79 5.66 -0.77 19.30
C PHE A 79 5.88 0.61 19.97
N GLY A 80 4.92 1.51 19.81
CA GLY A 80 5.03 2.92 20.13
C GLY A 80 5.16 3.76 18.85
N TYR A 81 4.68 4.98 18.90
CA TYR A 81 4.50 5.80 17.70
C TYR A 81 5.81 6.06 16.92
N GLU A 82 6.93 6.30 17.62
CA GLU A 82 8.22 6.56 16.99
C GLU A 82 8.74 5.35 16.20
N ARG A 83 8.66 4.16 16.82
CA ARG A 83 9.11 2.91 16.21
C ARG A 83 8.21 2.51 15.02
N ASP A 84 6.91 2.74 15.15
CA ASP A 84 5.97 2.50 14.07
C ASP A 84 6.26 3.42 12.87
N ILE A 85 6.62 4.69 13.09
CA ILE A 85 7.01 5.63 12.03
C ILE A 85 8.30 5.20 11.36
N ILE A 86 9.33 4.79 12.12
CA ILE A 86 10.59 4.28 11.56
C ILE A 86 10.32 3.05 10.69
N ALA A 87 9.52 2.11 11.19
CA ALA A 87 9.16 0.92 10.43
C ALA A 87 8.39 1.26 9.13
N LEU A 88 7.40 2.19 9.19
CA LEU A 88 6.65 2.62 8.01
C LEU A 88 7.52 3.38 7.00
N ALA A 89 8.43 4.22 7.46
CA ALA A 89 9.31 4.97 6.58
C ALA A 89 10.38 4.08 5.91
N ALA A 90 10.78 2.99 6.56
CA ALA A 90 11.85 2.13 6.08
C ALA A 90 11.53 1.46 4.73
N GLY A 91 10.27 1.10 4.45
CA GLY A 91 9.85 0.56 3.15
C GLY A 91 10.16 1.51 1.99
N PRO A 92 9.53 2.69 1.95
CA PRO A 92 9.82 3.69 0.92
C PRO A 92 11.30 4.09 0.85
N LEU A 93 11.98 4.24 1.99
CA LEU A 93 13.42 4.58 2.03
C LEU A 93 14.29 3.49 1.40
N THR A 94 13.96 2.22 1.60
CA THR A 94 14.67 1.10 0.96
C THR A 94 14.53 1.15 -0.56
N ASN A 95 13.33 1.40 -1.08
CA ASN A 95 13.12 1.57 -2.52
C ASN A 95 13.88 2.80 -3.07
N LEU A 96 13.89 3.93 -2.35
CA LEU A 96 14.67 5.11 -2.73
C LEU A 96 16.17 4.81 -2.74
N ALA A 97 16.68 4.04 -1.78
CA ALA A 97 18.07 3.62 -1.75
C ALA A 97 18.42 2.76 -2.98
N VAL A 98 17.56 1.80 -3.35
CA VAL A 98 17.74 0.99 -4.57
C VAL A 98 17.73 1.87 -5.82
N TYR A 99 16.78 2.81 -5.94
CA TYR A 99 16.75 3.77 -7.03
C TYR A 99 18.05 4.56 -7.12
N THR A 100 18.54 5.09 -5.99
CA THR A 100 19.79 5.87 -5.96
C THR A 100 21.00 5.04 -6.43
N VAL A 101 21.12 3.80 -5.95
CA VAL A 101 22.18 2.87 -6.38
C VAL A 101 22.08 2.59 -7.88
N THR A 102 20.87 2.32 -8.40
CA THR A 102 20.69 2.07 -9.83
C THR A 102 20.89 3.32 -10.68
N LEU A 103 20.62 4.52 -10.15
CA LEU A 103 20.92 5.78 -10.82
C LEU A 103 22.43 6.00 -10.97
N LEU A 104 23.22 5.69 -9.94
CA LEU A 104 24.66 5.89 -9.92
C LEU A 104 25.42 4.88 -10.80
N PHE A 105 24.93 3.63 -10.85
CA PHE A 105 25.64 2.53 -11.50
C PHE A 105 24.90 1.96 -12.74
N GLY A 106 23.63 2.29 -12.94
CA GLY A 106 22.75 1.69 -13.95
C GLY A 106 23.19 1.97 -15.39
N GLY A 107 23.82 3.12 -15.64
CA GLY A 107 24.35 3.46 -16.97
C GLY A 107 25.40 2.47 -17.47
N ALA A 108 26.18 1.87 -16.58
CA ALA A 108 27.18 0.84 -16.90
C ALA A 108 26.59 -0.58 -16.97
N MET A 109 25.42 -0.82 -16.36
CA MET A 109 24.82 -2.16 -16.17
C MET A 109 23.68 -2.47 -17.16
N GLY A 110 23.27 -1.50 -17.99
CA GLY A 110 22.26 -1.67 -19.04
C GLY A 110 20.85 -1.23 -18.68
N GLY A 111 19.98 -1.15 -19.70
CA GLY A 111 18.64 -0.54 -19.61
C GLY A 111 17.68 -1.19 -18.59
N TYR A 112 17.79 -2.49 -18.34
CA TYR A 112 16.95 -3.18 -17.36
C TYR A 112 17.26 -2.76 -15.92
N VAL A 113 18.52 -2.42 -15.60
CA VAL A 113 18.90 -1.93 -14.26
C VAL A 113 18.32 -0.53 -14.05
N SER A 114 18.39 0.33 -15.05
CA SER A 114 17.78 1.66 -15.01
C SER A 114 16.24 1.55 -14.86
N LEU A 115 15.60 0.65 -15.63
CA LEU A 115 14.16 0.39 -15.52
C LEU A 115 13.80 -0.08 -14.11
N PHE A 116 14.57 -1.00 -13.52
CA PHE A 116 14.37 -1.45 -12.14
C PHE A 116 14.48 -0.30 -11.13
N GLY A 117 15.42 0.62 -11.33
CA GLY A 117 15.52 1.85 -10.55
C GLY A 117 14.26 2.68 -10.62
N TYR A 118 13.74 2.96 -11.80
CA TYR A 118 12.49 3.72 -11.95
C TYR A 118 11.28 3.03 -11.33
N VAL A 119 11.18 1.70 -11.43
CA VAL A 119 10.12 0.93 -10.76
C VAL A 119 10.21 1.09 -9.25
N ASN A 120 11.41 1.04 -8.66
CA ASN A 120 11.61 1.29 -7.23
C ASN A 120 11.25 2.74 -6.85
N LEU A 121 11.62 3.73 -7.65
CA LEU A 121 11.21 5.13 -7.43
C LEU A 121 9.69 5.27 -7.41
N MET A 122 9.00 4.71 -8.41
CA MET A 122 7.54 4.76 -8.49
C MET A 122 6.90 4.04 -7.30
N THR A 123 7.43 2.89 -6.89
CA THR A 123 6.98 2.17 -5.69
C THR A 123 7.13 3.03 -4.43
N ALA A 124 8.27 3.70 -4.25
CA ALA A 124 8.49 4.59 -3.11
C ALA A 124 7.51 5.78 -3.11
N LEU A 125 7.39 6.48 -4.24
CA LEU A 125 6.53 7.66 -4.37
C LEU A 125 5.05 7.32 -4.15
N SER A 126 4.57 6.22 -4.73
CA SER A 126 3.19 5.77 -4.52
C SER A 126 2.92 5.43 -3.05
N ASN A 127 3.85 4.76 -2.37
CA ASN A 127 3.69 4.42 -0.96
C ASN A 127 3.78 5.64 -0.02
N LEU A 128 4.33 6.76 -0.46
CA LEU A 128 4.33 8.03 0.29
C LEU A 128 3.04 8.85 0.12
N LEU A 129 2.11 8.42 -0.73
CA LEU A 129 0.83 9.11 -0.90
C LEU A 129 0.02 9.12 0.40
N PRO A 130 -0.66 10.24 0.72
CA PRO A 130 -1.55 10.33 1.87
C PRO A 130 -2.91 9.67 1.59
N ALA A 131 -2.90 8.42 1.13
CA ALA A 131 -4.09 7.64 0.79
C ALA A 131 -4.14 6.35 1.63
N PRO A 132 -5.35 5.85 1.98
CA PRO A 132 -5.49 4.68 2.85
C PRO A 132 -4.76 3.47 2.27
N GLY A 133 -4.03 2.81 3.15
CA GLY A 133 -3.29 1.62 2.74
C GLY A 133 -1.87 1.92 2.26
N TYR A 134 -1.45 3.17 2.09
CA TYR A 134 -0.07 3.57 1.82
C TYR A 134 0.64 4.02 3.10
N ASP A 135 1.98 3.90 3.12
CA ASP A 135 2.78 4.21 4.31
C ASP A 135 2.76 5.70 4.65
N GLY A 136 2.72 6.57 3.64
CA GLY A 136 2.61 8.02 3.83
C GLY A 136 1.39 8.41 4.66
N TYR A 137 0.23 7.80 4.39
CA TYR A 137 -0.96 7.98 5.23
C TYR A 137 -0.72 7.47 6.65
N GLY A 138 -0.11 6.28 6.79
CA GLY A 138 0.20 5.68 8.09
C GLY A 138 1.14 6.55 8.92
N ILE A 139 2.20 7.09 8.32
CA ILE A 139 3.18 7.98 8.96
C ILE A 139 2.49 9.26 9.45
N ILE A 140 1.76 9.97 8.56
CA ILE A 140 1.08 11.22 8.91
C ILE A 140 0.06 10.96 10.02
N LYS A 141 -0.73 9.88 9.91
CA LYS A 141 -1.72 9.51 10.92
C LYS A 141 -1.07 9.30 12.29
N LYS A 142 0.02 8.53 12.37
CA LYS A 142 0.76 8.27 13.62
C LYS A 142 1.33 9.55 14.23
N LEU A 143 1.86 10.46 13.40
CA LEU A 143 2.35 11.76 13.86
C LEU A 143 1.24 12.64 14.45
N LEU A 144 0.07 12.64 13.83
CA LEU A 144 -1.08 13.40 14.31
C LEU A 144 -1.68 12.81 15.58
N GLU A 145 -1.78 11.48 15.66
CA GLU A 145 -2.22 10.75 16.86
C GLU A 145 -1.29 11.00 18.05
N ALA A 146 0.03 10.96 17.83
CA ALA A 146 1.03 11.21 18.88
C ALA A 146 0.99 12.63 19.46
N ARG A 147 0.45 13.59 18.69
CA ARG A 147 0.29 14.99 19.09
C ARG A 147 -1.14 15.34 19.49
N GLU A 148 -2.03 14.34 19.57
CA GLU A 148 -3.46 14.49 19.90
C GLU A 148 -4.18 15.55 19.03
N LEU A 149 -3.77 15.65 17.75
CA LEU A 149 -4.30 16.63 16.81
C LEU A 149 -5.53 16.11 16.08
N GLU A 150 -6.69 16.09 16.73
CA GLU A 150 -7.96 15.62 16.13
C GLU A 150 -8.34 16.36 14.84
N ARG A 151 -8.18 17.70 14.81
CA ARG A 151 -8.42 18.48 13.59
C ARG A 151 -7.51 18.07 12.44
N GLY A 152 -6.27 17.69 12.76
CA GLY A 152 -5.31 17.17 11.79
C GLY A 152 -5.75 15.81 11.21
N LEU A 153 -6.29 14.93 12.03
CA LEU A 153 -6.82 13.65 11.58
C LEU A 153 -8.02 13.83 10.63
N ILE A 154 -8.92 14.77 10.94
CA ILE A 154 -10.05 15.12 10.05
C ILE A 154 -9.52 15.70 8.72
N ALA A 155 -8.52 16.59 8.77
CA ALA A 155 -7.91 17.14 7.57
C ALA A 155 -7.22 16.07 6.73
N LEU A 156 -6.47 15.14 7.35
CA LEU A 156 -5.85 13.99 6.68
C LEU A 156 -6.88 13.13 5.96
N ASP A 157 -8.02 12.87 6.59
CA ASP A 157 -9.10 12.09 5.98
C ASP A 157 -9.69 12.78 4.74
N ARG A 158 -9.87 14.11 4.80
CA ARG A 158 -10.35 14.91 3.65
C ARG A 158 -9.33 14.91 2.50
N VAL A 159 -8.05 15.15 2.81
CA VAL A 159 -6.95 15.08 1.84
C VAL A 159 -6.88 13.70 1.21
N SER A 160 -6.95 12.66 2.02
CA SER A 160 -6.93 11.27 1.57
C SER A 160 -8.10 10.96 0.63
N PHE A 161 -9.30 11.47 0.92
CA PHE A 161 -10.46 11.35 0.05
C PHE A 161 -10.23 12.06 -1.30
N ALA A 162 -9.73 13.30 -1.26
CA ALA A 162 -9.44 14.07 -2.46
C ALA A 162 -8.37 13.39 -3.34
N VAL A 163 -7.30 12.85 -2.73
CA VAL A 163 -6.25 12.09 -3.45
C VAL A 163 -6.84 10.85 -4.11
N CYS A 164 -7.64 10.05 -3.40
CA CYS A 164 -8.31 8.89 -3.98
C CYS A 164 -9.23 9.27 -5.15
N ALA A 165 -10.00 10.37 -5.01
CA ALA A 165 -10.88 10.86 -6.06
C ALA A 165 -10.10 11.29 -7.31
N ILE A 166 -9.04 12.08 -7.14
CA ILE A 166 -8.18 12.55 -8.23
C ILE A 166 -7.54 11.36 -8.95
N LEU A 167 -6.97 10.39 -8.21
CA LEU A 167 -6.35 9.20 -8.80
C LEU A 167 -7.37 8.33 -9.54
N THR A 168 -8.60 8.19 -9.01
CA THR A 168 -9.68 7.46 -9.68
C THR A 168 -10.09 8.15 -10.97
N LEU A 169 -10.28 9.48 -10.95
CA LEU A 169 -10.65 10.25 -12.14
C LEU A 169 -9.55 10.24 -13.20
N LEU A 170 -8.27 10.40 -12.77
CA LEU A 170 -7.13 10.33 -13.67
C LEU A 170 -7.01 8.96 -14.31
N SER A 171 -7.14 7.87 -13.55
CA SER A 171 -7.08 6.51 -14.07
C SER A 171 -8.26 6.20 -15.00
N LEU A 172 -9.46 6.73 -14.72
CA LEU A 172 -10.61 6.65 -15.62
C LEU A 172 -10.35 7.40 -16.93
N TYR A 173 -9.80 8.62 -16.86
CA TYR A 173 -9.43 9.38 -18.04
C TYR A 173 -8.42 8.62 -18.91
N LEU A 174 -7.36 8.05 -18.30
CA LEU A 174 -6.37 7.25 -19.04
C LEU A 174 -7.01 6.01 -19.69
N LEU A 175 -7.88 5.32 -18.97
CA LEU A 175 -8.62 4.18 -19.49
C LEU A 175 -9.49 4.55 -20.71
N LEU A 176 -10.25 5.64 -20.62
CA LEU A 176 -11.14 6.09 -21.71
C LEU A 176 -10.36 6.62 -22.92
N ARG A 177 -9.19 7.24 -22.68
CA ARG A 177 -8.40 7.88 -23.74
C ARG A 177 -7.48 6.92 -24.48
N TYR A 178 -6.92 5.94 -23.77
CA TYR A 178 -5.90 5.03 -24.30
C TYR A 178 -6.35 3.57 -24.34
N GLY A 179 -7.46 3.21 -23.70
CA GLY A 179 -7.96 1.84 -23.60
C GLY A 179 -7.15 0.92 -22.70
N GLU A 180 -6.17 1.48 -21.98
CA GLU A 180 -5.21 0.75 -21.15
C GLU A 180 -5.36 1.14 -19.67
N GLY A 181 -4.73 0.37 -18.77
CA GLY A 181 -4.70 0.71 -17.34
C GLY A 181 -6.01 0.41 -16.59
N TYR A 182 -6.88 -0.48 -17.10
CA TYR A 182 -8.13 -0.88 -16.44
C TYR A 182 -7.91 -1.40 -15.01
N TRP A 183 -6.77 -2.03 -14.76
CA TRP A 183 -6.40 -2.52 -13.44
C TRP A 183 -6.06 -1.37 -12.48
N ILE A 184 -5.40 -0.30 -12.96
CA ILE A 184 -5.10 0.91 -12.16
C ILE A 184 -6.40 1.58 -11.74
N PHE A 185 -7.34 1.73 -12.69
CA PHE A 185 -8.68 2.24 -12.40
C PHE A 185 -9.39 1.38 -11.36
N GLY A 186 -9.36 0.04 -11.52
CA GLY A 186 -9.98 -0.88 -10.57
C GLY A 186 -9.45 -0.71 -9.15
N VAL A 187 -8.12 -0.57 -8.97
CA VAL A 187 -7.49 -0.35 -7.67
C VAL A 187 -7.98 0.94 -7.03
N PHE A 188 -7.88 2.07 -7.74
CA PHE A 188 -8.26 3.37 -7.17
C PHE A 188 -9.77 3.47 -6.94
N PHE A 189 -10.59 2.86 -7.80
CA PHE A 189 -12.03 2.77 -7.60
C PHE A 189 -12.38 2.00 -6.33
N LEU A 190 -11.75 0.85 -6.06
CA LEU A 190 -11.95 0.08 -4.84
C LEU A 190 -11.49 0.84 -3.59
N MET A 191 -10.39 1.58 -3.68
CA MET A 191 -9.92 2.45 -2.59
C MET A 191 -10.93 3.57 -2.31
N MET A 192 -11.46 4.19 -3.35
CA MET A 192 -12.49 5.23 -3.23
C MET A 192 -13.79 4.67 -2.61
N ALA A 193 -14.24 3.51 -3.08
CA ALA A 193 -15.42 2.83 -2.52
C ALA A 193 -15.24 2.49 -1.03
N GLY A 194 -14.04 2.03 -0.63
CA GLY A 194 -13.69 1.82 0.77
C GLY A 194 -13.81 3.09 1.61
N LYS A 195 -13.30 4.22 1.11
CA LYS A 195 -13.40 5.52 1.80
C LYS A 195 -14.84 6.00 1.94
N ILE A 196 -15.65 5.86 0.90
CA ILE A 196 -17.09 6.21 0.96
C ILE A 196 -17.79 5.37 2.04
N LYS A 197 -17.54 4.07 2.06
CA LYS A 197 -18.10 3.16 3.09
C LYS A 197 -17.72 3.61 4.50
N ASP A 198 -16.47 3.98 4.74
CA ASP A 198 -15.98 4.44 6.05
C ASP A 198 -16.61 5.79 6.45
N CYS A 199 -16.85 6.68 5.50
CA CYS A 199 -17.56 7.94 5.74
C CYS A 199 -19.02 7.68 6.15
N VAL A 200 -19.75 6.89 5.37
CA VAL A 200 -21.15 6.54 5.65
C VAL A 200 -21.30 5.85 7.02
N LYS A 201 -20.39 4.92 7.33
CA LYS A 201 -20.41 4.24 8.64
C LYS A 201 -20.21 5.21 9.81
N ARG A 202 -19.36 6.23 9.65
CA ARG A 202 -19.13 7.24 10.69
C ARG A 202 -20.35 8.14 10.91
N ASP A 203 -21.07 8.48 9.85
CA ASP A 203 -22.27 9.31 9.94
C ASP A 203 -23.40 8.57 10.64
N ILE A 204 -23.61 7.29 10.31
CA ILE A 204 -24.62 6.43 10.99
C ILE A 204 -24.32 6.24 12.49
N LEU A 205 -23.05 6.24 12.91
CA LEU A 205 -22.68 6.07 14.33
C LEU A 205 -22.74 7.39 15.12
N ARG A 206 -23.01 8.52 14.48
CA ARG A 206 -23.16 9.84 15.11
C ARG A 206 -24.63 10.23 15.34
N GLU A 207 -25.57 9.53 14.71
CA GLU A 207 -27.01 9.62 14.94
C GLU A 207 -27.44 8.67 16.06
#